data_b9b37bc794e9b887d4adc46d212c2f99
#
_entry.id   b9b37bc794e9b887d4adc46d212c2f99
#
_cell.length_a   1.000
_cell.length_b   1.000
_cell.length_c   1.000
_cell.angle_alpha   90.00
_cell.angle_beta   90.00
_cell.angle_gamma   90.00
#
_symmetry.space_group_name_H-M   'P 1'
#
loop_
_entity.id
_entity.type
_entity.pdbx_description
1 polymer ?
#
loop_
_entity_poly.entity_id
_entity_poly.type
_entity_poly.pdbx_seq_one_letter_code
_entity_poly.pdbx_strand_id
1 'polypeptide(L)'
;MTVSVRAGKPNGAASSFFSGMIREPLAGLRAQVPVPASTPVALASPARTIEGIVRAAEASDADWGPLTAINLPAMRTTVGEMAQALERVAGPAATALLDW
;
A
#
# COMPACT_ATOMS: atom_id res chain seq x y z
N MET A 1 5.59 -2.74 -6.69
CA MET A 1 4.39 -2.00 -6.28
C MET A 1 3.69 -2.75 -5.17
N THR A 2 3.33 -2.06 -4.11
CA THR A 2 2.61 -2.61 -2.98
C THR A 2 1.19 -2.06 -2.95
N VAL A 3 0.19 -2.94 -2.89
CA VAL A 3 -1.21 -2.53 -2.75
C VAL A 3 -1.52 -2.33 -1.27
N SER A 4 -1.83 -1.11 -0.87
CA SER A 4 -2.05 -0.74 0.53
C SER A 4 -3.52 -0.52 0.84
N VAL A 5 -3.84 -0.70 2.13
CA VAL A 5 -5.18 -0.53 2.69
C VAL A 5 -6.20 -1.46 2.02
N ARG A 6 -5.83 -2.71 1.83
CA ARG A 6 -6.77 -3.74 1.39
C ARG A 6 -7.75 -4.06 2.51
N ALA A 7 -9.02 -4.16 2.15
CA ALA A 7 -10.06 -4.63 3.07
C ALA A 7 -9.86 -6.10 3.44
N GLY A 8 -10.46 -6.53 4.53
CA GLY A 8 -10.47 -7.91 4.97
C GLY A 8 -9.53 -8.22 6.12
N LYS A 9 -9.37 -9.49 6.44
CA LYS A 9 -8.54 -9.96 7.53
C LYS A 9 -7.07 -9.94 7.17
N PRO A 10 -6.17 -9.71 8.14
CA PRO A 10 -4.73 -9.90 7.93
C PRO A 10 -4.45 -11.33 7.44
N ASN A 11 -3.45 -11.46 6.60
CA ASN A 11 -2.90 -12.76 6.19
C ASN A 11 -1.44 -12.87 6.64
N GLY A 12 -0.85 -14.05 6.50
CA GLY A 12 0.52 -14.33 6.90
C GLY A 12 1.61 -13.83 5.95
N ALA A 13 1.27 -13.09 4.90
CA ALA A 13 2.27 -12.56 3.98
C ALA A 13 3.13 -11.49 4.65
N ALA A 14 4.44 -11.54 4.44
CA ALA A 14 5.40 -10.61 5.03
C ALA A 14 5.08 -9.15 4.71
N SER A 15 4.53 -8.88 3.52
CA SER A 15 4.16 -7.53 3.09
C SER A 15 2.77 -7.05 3.57
N SER A 16 2.03 -7.89 4.31
CA SER A 16 0.68 -7.53 4.76
C SER A 16 0.67 -6.34 5.74
N PHE A 17 1.79 -6.07 6.40
CA PHE A 17 1.91 -4.96 7.34
C PHE A 17 1.66 -3.59 6.69
N PHE A 18 1.92 -3.41 5.38
CA PHE A 18 1.63 -2.16 4.68
C PHE A 18 0.15 -1.78 4.71
N SER A 19 -0.73 -2.77 4.65
CA SER A 19 -2.17 -2.54 4.86
C SER A 19 -2.52 -2.48 6.34
N GLY A 20 -1.90 -3.34 7.15
CA GLY A 20 -2.14 -3.45 8.57
C GLY A 20 -1.84 -2.17 9.34
N MET A 21 -0.72 -1.52 9.04
CA MET A 21 -0.32 -0.28 9.72
C MET A 21 -1.30 0.90 9.54
N ILE A 22 -2.21 0.80 8.59
CA ILE A 22 -3.28 1.78 8.39
C ILE A 22 -4.61 1.23 8.92
N ARG A 23 -4.97 0.03 8.51
CA ARG A 23 -6.28 -0.56 8.81
C ARG A 23 -6.48 -0.85 10.30
N GLU A 24 -5.51 -1.47 10.96
CA GLU A 24 -5.63 -1.84 12.37
C GLU A 24 -5.75 -0.62 13.30
N PRO A 25 -4.87 0.41 13.20
CA PRO A 25 -5.05 1.62 14.02
C PRO A 25 -6.37 2.34 13.80
N LEU A 26 -6.89 2.36 12.57
CA LEU A 26 -8.22 2.92 12.29
C LEU A 26 -9.34 2.12 12.97
N ALA A 27 -9.11 0.84 13.24
CA ALA A 27 -10.02 -0.02 13.99
C ALA A 27 -9.74 -0.03 15.51
N GLY A 28 -8.80 0.78 16.00
CA GLY A 28 -8.41 0.82 17.40
C GLY A 28 -7.48 -0.30 17.83
N LEU A 29 -6.84 -0.99 16.88
CA LEU A 29 -5.94 -2.13 17.15
C LEU A 29 -4.48 -1.73 16.93
N ARG A 30 -3.58 -2.38 17.68
CA ARG A 30 -2.15 -2.21 17.48
C ARG A 30 -1.72 -2.89 16.16
N ALA A 31 -0.74 -2.29 15.50
CA ALA A 31 -0.15 -2.82 14.28
C ALA A 31 1.38 -2.81 14.38
N GLN A 32 2.01 -3.92 14.02
CA GLN A 32 3.47 -4.00 13.97
C GLN A 32 3.99 -3.44 12.64
N VAL A 33 5.07 -2.66 12.74
CA VAL A 33 5.81 -2.14 11.59
C VAL A 33 7.22 -2.72 11.65
N PRO A 34 7.48 -3.84 10.97
CA PRO A 34 8.72 -4.62 11.12
C PRO A 34 9.91 -4.04 10.35
N VAL A 35 9.83 -2.81 9.89
CA VAL A 35 10.87 -2.15 9.11
C VAL A 35 11.07 -0.71 9.59
N PRO A 36 12.25 -0.11 9.34
CA PRO A 36 12.50 1.29 9.69
C PRO A 36 11.58 2.26 8.94
N ALA A 37 11.34 3.43 9.55
CA ALA A 37 10.53 4.49 8.94
C ALA A 37 11.10 4.98 7.60
N SER A 38 12.41 4.89 7.41
CA SER A 38 13.10 5.28 6.17
C SER A 38 12.92 4.31 5.01
N THR A 39 12.31 3.14 5.25
CA THR A 39 12.12 2.12 4.21
C THR A 39 11.30 2.67 3.05
N PRO A 40 11.86 2.68 1.82
CA PRO A 40 11.12 3.15 0.65
C PRO A 40 10.08 2.13 0.22
N VAL A 41 8.97 2.63 -0.30
CA VAL A 41 7.89 1.79 -0.80
C VAL A 41 7.24 2.45 -2.02
N ALA A 42 6.80 1.63 -2.96
CA ALA A 42 5.99 2.05 -4.09
C ALA A 42 4.54 1.58 -3.85
N LEU A 43 3.66 2.51 -3.56
CA LEU A 43 2.27 2.24 -3.18
C LEU A 43 1.29 2.44 -4.31
N ALA A 44 0.25 1.62 -4.33
CA ALA A 44 -0.96 1.85 -5.11
C ALA A 44 -2.19 1.47 -4.28
N SER A 45 -3.29 2.19 -4.50
CA SER A 45 -4.57 1.79 -3.93
C SER A 45 -5.14 0.57 -4.65
N PRO A 46 -6.04 -0.21 -4.02
CA PRO A 46 -6.74 -1.30 -4.72
C PRO A 46 -7.45 -0.82 -5.99
N ALA A 47 -8.12 0.32 -5.94
CA ALA A 47 -8.83 0.88 -7.10
C ALA A 47 -7.88 1.18 -8.27
N ARG A 48 -6.74 1.82 -8.01
CA ARG A 48 -5.73 2.12 -9.04
C ARG A 48 -5.09 0.87 -9.61
N THR A 49 -4.87 -0.14 -8.78
CA THR A 49 -4.33 -1.43 -9.21
C THR A 49 -5.30 -2.14 -10.17
N ILE A 50 -6.58 -2.18 -9.82
CA ILE A 50 -7.62 -2.80 -10.65
C ILE A 50 -7.75 -2.03 -11.97
N GLU A 51 -7.79 -0.70 -11.93
CA GLU A 51 -7.82 0.15 -13.13
C GLU A 51 -6.65 -0.16 -14.08
N GLY A 52 -5.44 -0.27 -13.54
CA GLY A 52 -4.25 -0.60 -14.31
C GLY A 52 -4.33 -1.98 -14.97
N ILE A 53 -4.81 -2.98 -14.26
CA ILE A 53 -4.99 -4.35 -14.79
C ILE A 53 -6.03 -4.35 -15.92
N VAL A 54 -7.17 -3.67 -15.73
CA VAL A 54 -8.22 -3.59 -16.75
C VAL A 54 -7.70 -2.88 -18.01
N ARG A 55 -7.01 -1.76 -17.86
CA ARG A 55 -6.42 -1.04 -19.00
C ARG A 55 -5.40 -1.88 -19.74
N ALA A 56 -4.56 -2.64 -19.03
CA ALA A 56 -3.60 -3.55 -19.62
C ALA A 56 -4.29 -4.67 -20.43
N ALA A 57 -5.38 -5.22 -19.90
CA ALA A 57 -6.16 -6.26 -20.57
C ALA A 57 -6.89 -5.75 -21.83
N GLU A 58 -7.31 -4.47 -21.83
CA GLU A 58 -8.00 -3.83 -22.97
C GLU A 58 -7.05 -3.25 -24.02
N ALA A 59 -5.76 -3.11 -23.70
CA ALA A 59 -4.77 -2.59 -24.61
C ALA A 59 -4.57 -3.54 -25.80
N SER A 60 -4.37 -2.97 -27.01
CA SER A 60 -4.10 -3.75 -28.21
C SER A 60 -2.66 -4.29 -28.21
N ASP A 61 -2.40 -5.31 -29.05
CA ASP A 61 -1.05 -5.81 -29.26
C ASP A 61 -0.10 -4.71 -29.77
N ALA A 62 -0.61 -3.75 -30.54
CA ALA A 62 0.17 -2.60 -31.01
C ALA A 62 0.56 -1.67 -29.86
N ASP A 63 -0.32 -1.47 -28.86
CA ASP A 63 0.00 -0.67 -27.67
C ASP A 63 1.05 -1.35 -26.80
N TRP A 64 0.99 -2.67 -26.68
CA TRP A 64 1.98 -3.46 -25.96
C TRP A 64 3.33 -3.48 -26.66
N GLY A 65 3.35 -3.52 -27.98
CA GLY A 65 4.56 -3.67 -28.79
C GLY A 65 5.32 -4.96 -28.44
N PRO A 66 6.65 -4.91 -28.31
CA PRO A 66 7.45 -6.08 -27.95
C PRO A 66 7.44 -6.40 -26.45
N LEU A 67 6.81 -5.59 -25.61
CA LEU A 67 6.82 -5.75 -24.16
C LEU A 67 5.82 -6.81 -23.74
N THR A 68 6.26 -7.72 -22.87
CA THR A 68 5.41 -8.76 -22.27
C THR A 68 5.14 -8.52 -20.77
N ALA A 69 5.84 -7.56 -20.18
CA ALA A 69 5.66 -7.18 -18.80
C ALA A 69 5.94 -5.68 -18.62
N ILE A 70 5.13 -5.01 -17.82
CA ILE A 70 5.30 -3.60 -17.46
C ILE A 70 5.03 -3.40 -15.97
N ASN A 71 5.63 -2.36 -15.40
CA ASN A 71 5.28 -1.91 -14.05
C ASN A 71 4.12 -0.92 -14.13
N LEU A 72 3.07 -1.16 -13.33
CA LEU A 72 1.99 -0.19 -13.18
C LEU A 72 2.48 1.05 -12.42
N PRO A 73 1.94 2.24 -12.70
CA PRO A 73 2.26 3.45 -11.96
C PRO A 73 2.00 3.29 -10.47
N ALA A 74 2.93 3.75 -9.65
CA ALA A 74 2.83 3.69 -8.21
C ALA A 74 3.41 4.96 -7.59
N MET A 75 2.90 5.35 -6.43
CA MET A 75 3.42 6.47 -5.66
C MET A 75 4.65 6.03 -4.86
N ARG A 76 5.76 6.74 -5.04
CA ARG A 76 6.96 6.53 -4.24
C ARG A 76 6.83 7.28 -2.92
N THR A 77 7.06 6.58 -1.82
CA THR A 77 7.00 7.14 -0.48
C THR A 77 7.88 6.34 0.47
N THR A 78 7.80 6.61 1.76
CA THR A 78 8.44 5.81 2.81
C THR A 78 7.40 5.34 3.81
N VAL A 79 7.75 4.33 4.60
CA VAL A 79 6.89 3.82 5.68
C VAL A 79 6.61 4.92 6.71
N GLY A 80 7.60 5.78 7.00
CA GLY A 80 7.42 6.94 7.88
C GLY A 80 6.40 7.95 7.35
N GLU A 81 6.42 8.22 6.04
CA GLU A 81 5.42 9.11 5.41
C GLU A 81 4.02 8.50 5.43
N MET A 82 3.91 7.17 5.35
CA MET A 82 2.63 6.47 5.55
C MET A 82 2.08 6.70 6.97
N ALA A 83 2.94 6.60 7.99
CA ALA A 83 2.55 6.88 9.37
C ALA A 83 2.13 8.34 9.56
N GLN A 84 2.84 9.28 8.94
CA GLN A 84 2.46 10.69 8.96
C GLN A 84 1.10 10.94 8.29
N ALA A 85 0.82 10.25 7.19
CA ALA A 85 -0.48 10.32 6.52
C ALA A 85 -1.60 9.79 7.43
N LEU A 86 -1.36 8.68 8.15
CA LEU A 86 -2.29 8.15 9.14
C LEU A 86 -2.57 9.19 10.24
N GLU A 87 -1.53 9.86 10.73
CA GLU A 87 -1.68 10.90 11.76
C GLU A 87 -2.51 12.09 11.26
N ARG A 88 -2.27 12.55 10.04
CA ARG A 88 -3.05 13.66 9.45
C ARG A 88 -4.54 13.33 9.31
N VAL A 89 -4.87 12.07 9.03
CA VAL A 89 -6.27 11.64 8.80
C VAL A 89 -6.96 11.25 10.10
N ALA A 90 -6.27 10.51 10.97
CA ALA A 90 -6.87 9.87 12.14
C ALA A 90 -6.34 10.39 13.49
N GLY A 91 -5.37 11.28 13.47
CA GLY A 91 -4.79 11.89 14.67
C GLY A 91 -3.69 11.07 15.33
N PRO A 92 -3.00 11.66 16.35
CA PRO A 92 -1.87 11.02 17.00
C PRO A 92 -2.24 9.77 17.80
N ALA A 93 -3.49 9.62 18.24
CA ALA A 93 -3.95 8.41 18.92
C ALA A 93 -3.86 7.17 18.02
N ALA A 94 -4.07 7.32 16.71
CA ALA A 94 -3.94 6.21 15.77
C ALA A 94 -2.46 5.82 15.56
N THR A 95 -1.57 6.79 15.39
CA THR A 95 -0.13 6.50 15.22
C THR A 95 0.51 5.93 16.48
N ALA A 96 -0.03 6.24 17.67
CA ALA A 96 0.42 5.63 18.92
C ALA A 96 0.19 4.12 18.97
N LEU A 97 -0.65 3.57 18.13
CA LEU A 97 -0.91 2.13 18.00
C LEU A 97 0.09 1.41 17.07
N LEU A 98 1.00 2.15 16.42
CA LEU A 98 2.06 1.55 15.61
C LEU A 98 3.22 1.11 16.49
N ASP A 99 3.57 -0.17 16.42
CA ASP A 99 4.72 -0.75 17.08
C ASP A 99 5.87 -0.88 16.07
N TRP A 100 6.83 -0.03 16.22
CA TRP A 100 8.02 0.01 15.36
C TRP A 100 9.06 -1.03 15.74
#